data_73ede80b28fee5e13e931094249aa8c7
#
_entry.id   73ede80b28fee5e13e931094249aa8c7
#
_cell.length_a   1.000
_cell.length_b   1.000
_cell.length_c   1.000
_cell.angle_alpha   90.00
_cell.angle_beta   90.00
_cell.angle_gamma   90.00
#
_symmetry.space_group_name_H-M   'P 1'
#
loop_
_entity.id
_entity.type
_entity.pdbx_description
1 polymer ?
#
loop_
_entity_poly.entity_id
_entity_poly.type
_entity_poly.pdbx_seq_one_letter_code
_entity_poly.pdbx_strand_id
1 'polypeptide(L)'
;MPKRHPGLIPLSHDHHHGLALALRCRKQALGQIKPTGAEGLRLRAGEFLTLYAAELSSHFEAEEGILFPKMSLHVPESEELIADLMRDHENVRLAIPKLQATVGLGKVIFDLGDLLERHIRREERELFPLFEQHAAVIGADEIAEKLTNFLKLARRLD
;
A
#
# COMPACT_ATOMS: atom_id res chain seq x y z
N MET A 1 -22.60 5.83 3.43
CA MET A 1 -21.18 5.99 3.00
C MET A 1 -21.12 6.24 1.51
N PRO A 2 -20.37 7.25 1.08
CA PRO A 2 -20.16 7.44 -0.35
C PRO A 2 -19.51 6.18 -0.94
N LYS A 3 -19.95 5.80 -2.10
CA LYS A 3 -19.43 4.62 -2.77
C LYS A 3 -18.07 4.96 -3.40
N ARG A 4 -17.08 4.06 -3.24
CA ARG A 4 -15.75 4.24 -3.82
C ARG A 4 -15.84 4.35 -5.36
N HIS A 5 -15.13 5.32 -5.94
CA HIS A 5 -15.06 5.47 -7.39
C HIS A 5 -14.58 4.14 -8.02
N PRO A 6 -15.23 3.66 -9.09
CA PRO A 6 -14.87 2.38 -9.69
C PRO A 6 -13.39 2.24 -10.05
N GLY A 7 -12.74 3.34 -10.45
CA GLY A 7 -11.33 3.34 -10.81
C GLY A 7 -10.38 3.12 -9.63
N LEU A 8 -10.84 3.38 -8.42
CA LEU A 8 -10.04 3.18 -7.21
C LEU A 8 -10.28 1.81 -6.56
N ILE A 9 -11.30 1.07 -7.02
CA ILE A 9 -11.63 -0.24 -6.45
C ILE A 9 -10.46 -1.22 -6.49
N PRO A 10 -9.70 -1.35 -7.60
CA PRO A 10 -8.53 -2.24 -7.59
C PRO A 10 -7.50 -1.89 -6.52
N LEU A 11 -7.26 -0.59 -6.30
CA LEU A 11 -6.35 -0.14 -5.24
C LEU A 11 -6.91 -0.45 -3.85
N SER A 12 -8.20 -0.20 -3.63
CA SER A 12 -8.87 -0.54 -2.38
C SER A 12 -8.91 -2.04 -2.13
N HIS A 13 -9.01 -2.84 -3.18
CA HIS A 13 -8.94 -4.30 -3.07
C HIS A 13 -7.56 -4.74 -2.55
N ASP A 14 -6.49 -4.17 -3.09
CA ASP A 14 -5.13 -4.41 -2.59
C ASP A 14 -5.03 -4.00 -1.11
N HIS A 15 -5.67 -2.91 -0.73
CA HIS A 15 -5.67 -2.42 0.64
C HIS A 15 -6.26 -3.43 1.63
N HIS A 16 -7.27 -4.19 1.23
CA HIS A 16 -7.82 -5.25 2.11
C HIS A 16 -6.76 -6.29 2.43
N HIS A 17 -6.00 -6.73 1.42
CA HIS A 17 -4.91 -7.69 1.63
C HIS A 17 -3.81 -7.08 2.50
N GLY A 18 -3.46 -5.83 2.24
CA GLY A 18 -2.45 -5.10 3.00
C GLY A 18 -2.81 -4.92 4.45
N LEU A 19 -4.06 -4.55 4.76
CA LEU A 19 -4.53 -4.38 6.13
C LEU A 19 -4.52 -5.70 6.89
N ALA A 20 -4.95 -6.79 6.26
CA ALA A 20 -4.93 -8.12 6.88
C ALA A 20 -3.49 -8.54 7.21
N LEU A 21 -2.55 -8.33 6.27
CA LEU A 21 -1.14 -8.61 6.49
C LEU A 21 -0.57 -7.74 7.61
N ALA A 22 -0.87 -6.44 7.59
CA ALA A 22 -0.40 -5.50 8.61
C ALA A 22 -0.81 -5.94 10.03
N LEU A 23 -2.05 -6.38 10.18
CA LEU A 23 -2.55 -6.91 11.46
C LEU A 23 -1.77 -8.16 11.87
N ARG A 24 -1.57 -9.10 10.95
CA ARG A 24 -0.80 -10.32 11.23
C ARG A 24 0.65 -10.01 11.60
N CYS A 25 1.26 -9.04 10.92
CA CYS A 25 2.63 -8.60 11.23
C CYS A 25 2.74 -8.11 12.67
N ARG A 26 1.84 -7.23 13.10
CA ARG A 26 1.87 -6.70 14.48
C ARG A 26 1.61 -7.81 15.50
N LYS A 27 0.64 -8.65 15.26
CA LYS A 27 0.33 -9.77 16.17
C LYS A 27 1.48 -10.77 16.23
N GLN A 28 2.11 -11.06 15.11
CA GLN A 28 3.26 -11.97 15.06
C GLN A 28 4.41 -11.42 15.88
N ALA A 29 4.73 -10.15 15.72
CA ALA A 29 5.82 -9.51 16.45
C ALA A 29 5.57 -9.48 17.97
N LEU A 30 4.30 -9.40 18.37
CA LEU A 30 3.90 -9.42 19.80
C LEU A 30 3.74 -10.82 20.37
N GLY A 31 4.01 -11.87 19.58
CA GLY A 31 3.88 -13.25 20.05
C GLY A 31 2.45 -13.73 20.22
N GLN A 32 1.49 -13.11 19.53
CA GLN A 32 0.06 -13.39 19.66
C GLN A 32 -0.46 -14.39 18.64
N ILE A 33 0.38 -14.81 17.69
CA ILE A 33 0.03 -15.79 16.65
C ILE A 33 1.08 -16.90 16.64
N LYS A 34 0.62 -18.14 16.50
CA LYS A 34 1.51 -19.30 16.33
C LYS A 34 1.87 -19.49 14.85
N PRO A 35 3.06 -20.03 14.52
CA PRO A 35 4.14 -20.33 15.46
C PRO A 35 4.76 -19.05 16.02
N THR A 36 5.16 -19.07 17.29
CA THR A 36 5.81 -17.94 17.93
C THR A 36 7.33 -17.98 17.75
N GLY A 37 8.01 -16.92 18.12
CA GLY A 37 9.47 -16.84 18.05
C GLY A 37 10.01 -16.71 16.63
N ALA A 38 11.25 -17.11 16.45
CA ALA A 38 11.98 -16.92 15.19
C ALA A 38 11.29 -17.58 13.98
N GLU A 39 10.71 -18.74 14.18
CA GLU A 39 10.00 -19.46 13.10
C GLU A 39 8.81 -18.66 12.59
N GLY A 40 7.99 -18.13 13.49
CA GLY A 40 6.83 -17.31 13.12
C GLY A 40 7.24 -16.00 12.45
N LEU A 41 8.31 -15.38 12.95
CA LEU A 41 8.82 -14.14 12.34
C LEU A 41 9.29 -14.38 10.91
N ARG A 42 10.01 -15.46 10.66
CA ARG A 42 10.46 -15.82 9.31
C ARG A 42 9.29 -16.11 8.38
N LEU A 43 8.29 -16.82 8.89
CA LEU A 43 7.07 -17.11 8.13
C LEU A 43 6.38 -15.81 7.71
N ARG A 44 6.23 -14.88 8.65
CA ARG A 44 5.57 -13.61 8.39
C ARG A 44 6.37 -12.71 7.46
N ALA A 45 7.69 -12.70 7.60
CA ALA A 45 8.56 -11.97 6.68
C ALA A 45 8.41 -12.49 5.25
N GLY A 46 8.34 -13.80 5.07
CA GLY A 46 8.10 -14.43 3.77
C GLY A 46 6.74 -14.05 3.18
N GLU A 47 5.71 -13.99 4.00
CA GLU A 47 4.38 -13.55 3.56
C GLU A 47 4.40 -12.10 3.09
N PHE A 48 5.08 -11.22 3.82
CA PHE A 48 5.21 -9.82 3.42
C PHE A 48 5.93 -9.69 2.07
N LEU A 49 7.04 -10.41 1.91
CA LEU A 49 7.79 -10.39 0.66
C LEU A 49 6.95 -10.89 -0.52
N THR A 50 6.16 -11.92 -0.31
CA THR A 50 5.27 -12.47 -1.35
C THR A 50 4.21 -11.44 -1.75
N LEU A 51 3.54 -10.81 -0.79
CA LEU A 51 2.54 -9.79 -1.10
C LEU A 51 3.15 -8.56 -1.74
N TYR A 52 4.33 -8.16 -1.28
CA TYR A 52 5.05 -7.02 -1.87
C TYR A 52 5.33 -7.27 -3.36
N ALA A 53 5.88 -8.43 -3.68
CA ALA A 53 6.19 -8.78 -5.08
C ALA A 53 4.93 -8.92 -5.94
N ALA A 54 3.87 -9.51 -5.40
CA ALA A 54 2.65 -9.80 -6.16
C ALA A 54 1.73 -8.58 -6.32
N GLU A 55 1.66 -7.71 -5.33
CA GLU A 55 0.67 -6.64 -5.31
C GLU A 55 1.23 -5.26 -4.93
N LEU A 56 1.93 -5.13 -3.79
CA LEU A 56 2.29 -3.81 -3.27
C LEU A 56 3.24 -3.04 -4.19
N SER A 57 4.21 -3.72 -4.81
CA SER A 57 5.17 -3.07 -5.70
C SER A 57 4.47 -2.41 -6.88
N SER A 58 3.61 -3.15 -7.59
CA SER A 58 2.85 -2.60 -8.72
C SER A 58 1.82 -1.56 -8.26
N HIS A 59 1.23 -1.75 -7.09
CA HIS A 59 0.31 -0.79 -6.49
C HIS A 59 1.01 0.57 -6.26
N PHE A 60 2.18 0.57 -5.65
CA PHE A 60 2.96 1.79 -5.43
C PHE A 60 3.35 2.44 -6.75
N GLU A 61 3.78 1.65 -7.74
CA GLU A 61 4.13 2.18 -9.06
C GLU A 61 2.95 2.82 -9.77
N ALA A 62 1.76 2.22 -9.66
CA ALA A 62 0.53 2.76 -10.23
C ALA A 62 0.19 4.11 -9.60
N GLU A 63 0.31 4.21 -8.28
CA GLU A 63 0.06 5.46 -7.58
C GLU A 63 1.06 6.54 -7.95
N GLU A 64 2.35 6.21 -7.93
CA GLU A 64 3.43 7.16 -8.20
C GLU A 64 3.46 7.64 -9.64
N GLY A 65 3.14 6.78 -10.58
CA GLY A 65 3.21 7.09 -12.01
C GLY A 65 1.92 7.66 -12.60
N ILE A 66 0.78 7.36 -12.02
CA ILE A 66 -0.53 7.71 -12.60
C ILE A 66 -1.36 8.58 -11.66
N LEU A 67 -1.66 8.07 -10.45
CA LEU A 67 -2.61 8.73 -9.55
C LEU A 67 -2.03 10.02 -8.93
N PHE A 68 -0.88 9.92 -8.29
CA PHE A 68 -0.29 11.04 -7.54
C PHE A 68 0.03 12.24 -8.44
N PRO A 69 0.65 12.06 -9.63
CA PRO A 69 0.93 13.21 -10.50
C PRO A 69 -0.32 14.00 -10.90
N LYS A 70 -1.40 13.30 -11.21
CA LYS A 70 -2.66 13.94 -11.61
C LYS A 70 -3.33 14.64 -10.42
N MET A 71 -3.27 14.02 -9.24
CA MET A 71 -3.79 14.64 -8.03
C MET A 71 -3.00 15.90 -7.68
N SER A 72 -1.67 15.84 -7.72
CA SER A 72 -0.83 17.02 -7.44
C SER A 72 -1.09 18.16 -8.40
N LEU A 73 -1.31 17.84 -9.68
CA LEU A 73 -1.56 18.84 -10.71
C LEU A 73 -2.92 19.53 -10.54
N HIS A 74 -3.97 18.77 -10.28
CA HIS A 74 -5.35 19.27 -10.29
C HIS A 74 -5.94 19.54 -8.91
N VAL A 75 -5.33 19.00 -7.85
CA VAL A 75 -5.80 19.15 -6.46
C VAL A 75 -4.59 19.59 -5.61
N PRO A 76 -4.21 20.89 -5.68
CA PRO A 76 -3.02 21.38 -4.96
C PRO A 76 -3.03 21.09 -3.45
N GLU A 77 -4.20 21.06 -2.84
CA GLU A 77 -4.36 20.74 -1.42
C GLU A 77 -3.90 19.31 -1.06
N SER A 78 -3.73 18.42 -2.06
CA SER A 78 -3.27 17.05 -1.85
C SER A 78 -1.74 16.92 -1.82
N GLU A 79 -1.00 17.97 -2.19
CA GLU A 79 0.45 17.89 -2.37
C GLU A 79 1.20 17.40 -1.13
N GLU A 80 0.89 17.96 0.02
CA GLU A 80 1.56 17.60 1.28
C GLU A 80 1.25 16.16 1.67
N LEU A 81 0.00 15.76 1.53
CA LEU A 81 -0.43 14.38 1.78
C LEU A 81 0.31 13.41 0.87
N ILE A 82 0.37 13.72 -0.43
CA ILE A 82 1.07 12.89 -1.41
C ILE A 82 2.55 12.76 -1.08
N ALA A 83 3.19 13.86 -0.67
CA ALA A 83 4.61 13.79 -0.26
C ALA A 83 4.80 12.83 0.93
N ASP A 84 3.88 12.84 1.89
CA ASP A 84 3.92 11.90 3.02
C ASP A 84 3.72 10.46 2.56
N LEU A 85 2.77 10.22 1.66
CA LEU A 85 2.50 8.89 1.12
C LEU A 85 3.68 8.35 0.31
N MET A 86 4.35 9.22 -0.44
CA MET A 86 5.57 8.86 -1.18
C MET A 86 6.71 8.45 -0.22
N ARG A 87 6.84 9.14 0.89
CA ARG A 87 7.82 8.77 1.92
C ARG A 87 7.50 7.41 2.55
N ASP A 88 6.22 7.12 2.75
CA ASP A 88 5.79 5.81 3.24
C ASP A 88 6.22 4.70 2.27
N HIS A 89 6.00 4.89 0.96
CA HIS A 89 6.44 3.95 -0.06
C HIS A 89 7.94 3.69 0.02
N GLU A 90 8.72 4.77 0.15
CA GLU A 90 10.18 4.66 0.24
C GLU A 90 10.59 3.91 1.51
N ASN A 91 9.95 4.19 2.63
CA ASN A 91 10.23 3.50 3.88
C ASN A 91 9.91 2.00 3.81
N VAL A 92 8.83 1.63 3.13
CA VAL A 92 8.54 0.21 2.88
C VAL A 92 9.66 -0.42 2.04
N ARG A 93 10.06 0.24 0.94
CA ARG A 93 11.11 -0.26 0.06
C ARG A 93 12.44 -0.46 0.80
N LEU A 94 12.79 0.47 1.68
CA LEU A 94 14.01 0.38 2.48
C LEU A 94 13.96 -0.77 3.50
N ALA A 95 12.77 -1.14 3.95
CA ALA A 95 12.59 -2.23 4.90
C ALA A 95 12.60 -3.61 4.25
N ILE A 96 12.30 -3.72 2.96
CA ILE A 96 12.22 -5.01 2.26
C ILE A 96 13.49 -5.86 2.44
N PRO A 97 14.71 -5.33 2.20
CA PRO A 97 15.93 -6.13 2.43
C PRO A 97 16.10 -6.57 3.88
N LYS A 98 15.59 -5.79 4.83
CA LYS A 98 15.70 -6.10 6.27
C LYS A 98 14.86 -7.31 6.69
N LEU A 99 13.88 -7.70 5.89
CA LEU A 99 13.04 -8.88 6.15
C LEU A 99 13.81 -10.20 6.01
N GLN A 100 15.00 -10.17 5.44
CA GLN A 100 15.88 -11.33 5.33
C GLN A 100 16.87 -11.42 6.49
N ALA A 101 16.91 -10.42 7.36
CA ALA A 101 17.79 -10.42 8.51
C ALA A 101 17.28 -11.35 9.60
N THR A 102 18.19 -11.90 10.42
CA THR A 102 17.81 -12.73 11.55
C THR A 102 17.72 -11.94 12.86
N VAL A 103 18.54 -10.89 12.98
CA VAL A 103 18.57 -10.05 14.18
C VAL A 103 17.63 -8.86 14.01
N GLY A 104 16.81 -8.62 15.02
CA GLY A 104 15.89 -7.49 15.02
C GLY A 104 14.67 -7.66 14.11
N LEU A 105 14.41 -8.86 13.62
CA LEU A 105 13.31 -9.12 12.67
C LEU A 105 11.94 -8.77 13.25
N GLY A 106 11.74 -9.03 14.54
CA GLY A 106 10.48 -8.71 15.21
C GLY A 106 10.14 -7.22 15.14
N LYS A 107 11.14 -6.36 15.37
CA LYS A 107 10.93 -4.91 15.27
C LYS A 107 10.63 -4.49 13.83
N VAL A 108 11.35 -5.03 12.86
CA VAL A 108 11.12 -4.72 11.43
C VAL A 108 9.69 -5.09 11.04
N ILE A 109 9.24 -6.28 11.41
CA ILE A 109 7.90 -6.77 11.08
C ILE A 109 6.82 -5.91 11.76
N PHE A 110 7.01 -5.56 13.04
CA PHE A 110 6.06 -4.71 13.73
C PHE A 110 5.98 -3.32 13.07
N ASP A 111 7.13 -2.71 12.83
CA ASP A 111 7.18 -1.35 12.24
C ASP A 111 6.59 -1.34 10.83
N LEU A 112 6.85 -2.36 10.02
CA LEU A 112 6.24 -2.48 8.70
C LEU A 112 4.73 -2.63 8.77
N GLY A 113 4.23 -3.45 9.69
CA GLY A 113 2.79 -3.60 9.88
C GLY A 113 2.13 -2.28 10.28
N ASP A 114 2.74 -1.58 11.22
CA ASP A 114 2.24 -0.28 11.67
C ASP A 114 2.26 0.77 10.55
N LEU A 115 3.36 0.85 9.82
CA LEU A 115 3.52 1.77 8.69
C LEU A 115 2.49 1.49 7.60
N LEU A 116 2.34 0.23 7.20
CA LEU A 116 1.42 -0.16 6.14
C LEU A 116 -0.03 0.16 6.51
N GLU A 117 -0.43 -0.13 7.74
CA GLU A 117 -1.79 0.19 8.20
C GLU A 117 -2.06 1.69 8.16
N ARG A 118 -1.16 2.49 8.74
CA ARG A 118 -1.34 3.95 8.75
C ARG A 118 -1.39 4.53 7.34
N HIS A 119 -0.53 4.04 6.46
CA HIS A 119 -0.47 4.46 5.06
C HIS A 119 -1.80 4.18 4.34
N ILE A 120 -2.27 2.94 4.41
CA ILE A 120 -3.51 2.53 3.75
C ILE A 120 -4.70 3.34 4.27
N ARG A 121 -4.78 3.53 5.60
CA ARG A 121 -5.89 4.29 6.17
C ARG A 121 -5.87 5.75 5.74
N ARG A 122 -4.70 6.36 5.60
CA ARG A 122 -4.60 7.73 5.08
C ARG A 122 -5.07 7.82 3.64
N GLU A 123 -4.71 6.87 2.80
CA GLU A 123 -5.21 6.86 1.42
C GLU A 123 -6.72 6.69 1.37
N GLU A 124 -7.27 5.75 2.12
CA GLU A 124 -8.71 5.47 2.10
C GLU A 124 -9.54 6.61 2.70
N ARG A 125 -9.02 7.27 3.72
CA ARG A 125 -9.76 8.30 4.47
C ARG A 125 -9.53 9.72 3.98
N GLU A 126 -8.39 9.99 3.36
CA GLU A 126 -8.01 11.35 2.95
C GLU A 126 -7.79 11.48 1.44
N LEU A 127 -6.95 10.67 0.83
CA LEU A 127 -6.61 10.82 -0.58
C LEU A 127 -7.75 10.43 -1.52
N PHE A 128 -8.32 9.25 -1.32
CA PHE A 128 -9.38 8.75 -2.20
C PHE A 128 -10.64 9.63 -2.15
N PRO A 129 -11.08 10.12 -0.97
CA PRO A 129 -12.17 11.08 -0.95
C PRO A 129 -11.89 12.37 -1.72
N LEU A 130 -10.64 12.88 -1.66
CA LEU A 130 -10.26 14.05 -2.46
C LEU A 130 -10.35 13.77 -3.96
N PHE A 131 -9.89 12.60 -4.39
CA PHE A 131 -10.03 12.17 -5.78
C PHE A 131 -11.51 12.16 -6.19
N GLU A 132 -12.36 11.60 -5.36
CA GLU A 132 -13.79 11.47 -5.65
C GLU A 132 -14.50 12.83 -5.69
N GLN A 133 -14.11 13.75 -4.82
CA GLN A 133 -14.64 15.12 -4.78
C GLN A 133 -14.24 15.94 -6.01
N HIS A 134 -13.10 15.65 -6.61
CA HIS A 134 -12.55 16.38 -7.76
C HIS A 134 -12.55 15.56 -9.05
N ALA A 135 -13.38 14.52 -9.11
CA ALA A 135 -13.37 13.54 -10.20
C ALA A 135 -13.47 14.17 -11.60
N ALA A 136 -14.34 15.17 -11.77
CA ALA A 136 -14.54 15.82 -13.07
C ALA A 136 -13.29 16.60 -13.52
N VAL A 137 -12.67 17.35 -12.59
CA VAL A 137 -11.50 18.19 -12.89
C VAL A 137 -10.26 17.34 -13.19
N ILE A 138 -10.12 16.23 -12.46
CA ILE A 138 -8.97 15.31 -12.60
C ILE A 138 -9.06 14.47 -13.87
N GLY A 139 -10.26 14.24 -14.40
CA GLY A 139 -10.49 13.26 -15.46
C GLY A 139 -10.44 11.84 -14.89
N ALA A 140 -11.26 11.60 -13.86
CA ALA A 140 -11.21 10.37 -13.07
C ALA A 140 -11.41 9.10 -13.91
N ASP A 141 -12.25 9.14 -14.93
CA ASP A 141 -12.51 7.95 -15.77
C ASP A 141 -11.30 7.56 -16.60
N GLU A 142 -10.56 8.55 -17.13
CA GLU A 142 -9.32 8.30 -17.87
C GLU A 142 -8.23 7.75 -16.95
N ILE A 143 -8.11 8.31 -15.74
CA ILE A 143 -7.16 7.82 -14.74
C ILE A 143 -7.51 6.38 -14.34
N ALA A 144 -8.80 6.11 -14.14
CA ALA A 144 -9.30 4.78 -13.81
C ALA A 144 -8.89 3.74 -14.85
N GLU A 145 -9.04 4.08 -16.13
CA GLU A 145 -8.65 3.21 -17.23
C GLU A 145 -7.14 2.95 -17.22
N LYS A 146 -6.34 4.01 -17.05
CA LYS A 146 -4.88 3.89 -16.98
C LYS A 146 -4.42 3.02 -15.82
N LEU A 147 -5.02 3.20 -14.64
CA LEU A 147 -4.70 2.38 -13.45
C LEU A 147 -5.01 0.91 -13.70
N THR A 148 -6.22 0.63 -14.22
CA THR A 148 -6.64 -0.74 -14.50
C THR A 148 -5.71 -1.42 -15.51
N ASN A 149 -5.38 -0.73 -16.59
CA ASN A 149 -4.52 -1.26 -17.64
C ASN A 149 -3.10 -1.50 -17.12
N PHE A 150 -2.57 -0.56 -16.35
CA PHE A 150 -1.24 -0.70 -15.76
C PHE A 150 -1.14 -1.92 -14.84
N LEU A 151 -2.10 -2.07 -13.94
CA LEU A 151 -2.11 -3.18 -12.98
C LEU A 151 -2.27 -4.53 -13.68
N LYS A 152 -3.13 -4.61 -14.69
CA LYS A 152 -3.28 -5.83 -15.49
C LYS A 152 -1.99 -6.22 -16.19
N LEU A 153 -1.32 -5.26 -16.82
CA LEU A 153 -0.07 -5.52 -17.52
C LEU A 153 1.04 -5.91 -16.55
N ALA A 154 1.20 -5.17 -15.46
CA ALA A 154 2.23 -5.44 -14.46
C ALA A 154 2.10 -6.83 -13.84
N ARG A 155 0.86 -7.28 -13.59
CA ARG A 155 0.59 -8.55 -12.91
C ARG A 155 0.50 -9.76 -13.85
N ARG A 156 0.42 -9.54 -15.15
CA ARG A 156 0.47 -10.63 -16.16
C ARG A 156 1.87 -11.13 -16.41
N LEU A 157 2.88 -10.31 -16.13
CA LEU A 157 4.26 -10.65 -16.37
C LEU A 157 4.85 -11.56 -15.28
N ASP A 158 4.08 -11.75 -14.20
CA ASP A 158 4.42 -12.66 -13.12
C ASP A 158 3.91 -14.06 -13.45
#